data_b8557d2af069ab476894f621fddaadbc
#
_entry.id   b8557d2af069ab476894f621fddaadbc
#
_cell.length_a   1.000
_cell.length_b   1.000
_cell.length_c   1.000
_cell.angle_alpha   90.00
_cell.angle_beta   90.00
_cell.angle_gamma   90.00
#
_symmetry.space_group_name_H-M   'P 1'
#
loop_
_entity.id
_entity.type
_entity.pdbx_description
1 polymer ?
#
loop_
_entity_poly.entity_id
_entity_poly.type
_entity_poly.pdbx_seq_one_letter_code
_entity_poly.pdbx_strand_id
1 'polypeptide(L)'
;MSGKRGRCIIVGAGDFFGMPFQPAEEDYVIAADAGYENLKAAGIVPNLVVGDFDSMEVEGVKGVTGPVKDLDIFADAEKAEYIHHLQRTELDGVETRVIDPIKNDPDMLACVRIGMEQGYRSFHLIGGTGKRIDHSIANLQVLGFLAQQGMHGYLYGEYQLVRAIRNESVCFPKEMQGYFSALSLSDECHGVTERGFKYIVTDVTLCNTMPTGLSNEFVGTEAEISVKDGTLLLIYDWK
;
A
#
# COMPACT_ATOMS: atom_id res chain seq x y z
N MET A 1 -20.70 8.88 -1.88
CA MET A 1 -20.09 10.07 -1.23
C MET A 1 -18.86 10.44 -2.06
N SER A 2 -18.66 11.70 -2.46
CA SER A 2 -17.43 12.10 -3.15
C SER A 2 -16.29 12.05 -2.12
N GLY A 3 -15.27 11.21 -2.37
CA GLY A 3 -14.07 11.18 -1.54
C GLY A 3 -13.29 12.50 -1.59
N LYS A 4 -12.34 12.69 -0.65
CA LYS A 4 -11.39 13.81 -0.72
C LYS A 4 -10.57 13.73 -2.01
N ARG A 5 -10.20 14.89 -2.57
CA ARG A 5 -9.42 14.97 -3.81
C ARG A 5 -7.93 14.70 -3.63
N GLY A 6 -7.40 14.85 -2.40
CA GLY A 6 -5.99 14.61 -2.09
C GLY A 6 -5.62 13.13 -2.00
N ARG A 7 -4.33 12.89 -1.86
CA ARG A 7 -3.74 11.56 -1.66
C ARG A 7 -3.51 11.30 -0.17
N CYS A 8 -3.70 10.05 0.28
CA CYS A 8 -3.16 9.59 1.55
C CYS A 8 -1.77 8.99 1.28
N ILE A 9 -0.73 9.64 1.75
CA ILE A 9 0.66 9.24 1.56
C ILE A 9 1.14 8.62 2.86
N ILE A 10 1.52 7.35 2.82
CA ILE A 10 1.97 6.61 3.99
C ILE A 10 3.43 6.21 3.79
N VAL A 11 4.29 6.64 4.72
CA VAL A 11 5.72 6.33 4.66
C VAL A 11 6.07 5.36 5.77
N GLY A 12 6.50 4.17 5.40
CA GLY A 12 6.89 3.09 6.31
C GLY A 12 8.40 3.04 6.58
N ALA A 13 8.78 2.07 7.42
CA ALA A 13 10.15 1.84 7.90
C ALA A 13 11.03 1.01 6.93
N GLY A 14 10.49 0.55 5.79
CA GLY A 14 11.23 -0.24 4.81
C GLY A 14 12.24 0.57 4.00
N ASP A 15 12.70 0.00 2.88
CA ASP A 15 13.67 0.66 2.01
C ASP A 15 13.08 1.97 1.43
N PHE A 16 13.73 3.08 1.75
CA PHE A 16 13.30 4.42 1.36
C PHE A 16 14.22 4.97 0.27
N PHE A 17 13.70 5.10 -0.95
CA PHE A 17 14.42 5.60 -2.13
C PHE A 17 14.14 7.07 -2.42
N GLY A 18 13.71 7.82 -1.41
CA GLY A 18 13.25 9.20 -1.52
C GLY A 18 11.76 9.31 -1.82
N MET A 19 11.26 10.53 -1.78
CA MET A 19 9.86 10.80 -2.11
C MET A 19 9.68 10.81 -3.64
N PRO A 20 8.70 10.06 -4.18
CA PRO A 20 8.44 10.03 -5.62
C PRO A 20 7.84 11.35 -6.14
N PHE A 21 7.28 12.16 -5.26
CA PHE A 21 6.68 13.47 -5.54
C PHE A 21 6.64 14.31 -4.27
N GLN A 22 6.44 15.61 -4.41
CA GLN A 22 6.19 16.49 -3.26
C GLN A 22 4.71 16.38 -2.84
N PRO A 23 4.41 16.28 -1.53
CA PRO A 23 3.05 16.37 -1.02
C PRO A 23 2.42 17.73 -1.37
N ALA A 24 1.14 17.73 -1.77
CA ALA A 24 0.33 18.91 -1.97
C ALA A 24 -0.43 19.28 -0.68
N GLU A 25 -1.03 20.47 -0.63
CA GLU A 25 -1.73 20.97 0.55
C GLU A 25 -2.93 20.08 0.95
N GLU A 26 -3.61 19.48 -0.04
CA GLU A 26 -4.73 18.60 0.18
C GLU A 26 -4.35 17.14 0.52
N ASP A 27 -3.06 16.79 0.43
CA ASP A 27 -2.59 15.46 0.77
C ASP A 27 -2.52 15.26 2.29
N TYR A 28 -2.68 14.02 2.71
CA TYR A 28 -2.55 13.62 4.11
C TYR A 28 -1.36 12.68 4.25
N VAL A 29 -0.33 13.15 4.93
CA VAL A 29 0.93 12.41 5.10
C VAL A 29 0.92 11.71 6.46
N ILE A 30 1.07 10.41 6.46
CA ILE A 30 1.16 9.57 7.67
C ILE A 30 2.54 8.92 7.69
N ALA A 31 3.23 9.03 8.81
CA ALA A 31 4.41 8.23 9.10
C ALA A 31 3.98 6.95 9.81
N ALA A 32 4.38 5.79 9.28
CA ALA A 32 4.19 4.50 9.93
C ALA A 32 5.50 4.09 10.60
N ASP A 33 5.51 4.04 11.93
CA ASP A 33 6.67 3.69 12.76
C ASP A 33 7.94 4.49 12.38
N ALA A 34 9.09 3.83 12.17
CA ALA A 34 10.34 4.47 11.79
C ALA A 34 10.29 5.20 10.41
N GLY A 35 9.18 5.15 9.66
CA GLY A 35 8.92 6.01 8.50
C GLY A 35 8.95 7.50 8.83
N TYR A 36 8.80 7.85 10.12
CA TYR A 36 8.98 9.22 10.59
C TYR A 36 10.39 9.76 10.32
N GLU A 37 11.42 8.95 10.56
CA GLU A 37 12.81 9.33 10.29
C GLU A 37 13.07 9.55 8.80
N ASN A 38 12.44 8.76 7.93
CA ASN A 38 12.51 8.91 6.49
C ASN A 38 11.90 10.25 6.03
N LEU A 39 10.74 10.63 6.56
CA LEU A 39 10.11 11.92 6.28
C LEU A 39 10.92 13.10 6.82
N LYS A 40 11.44 12.98 8.04
CA LYS A 40 12.31 13.99 8.67
C LYS A 40 13.56 14.22 7.83
N ALA A 41 14.21 13.17 7.35
CA ALA A 41 15.36 13.27 6.45
C ALA A 41 15.01 13.92 5.10
N ALA A 42 13.77 13.74 4.63
CA ALA A 42 13.26 14.38 3.42
C ALA A 42 12.76 15.84 3.64
N GLY A 43 12.81 16.35 4.89
CA GLY A 43 12.33 17.70 5.24
C GLY A 43 10.80 17.82 5.19
N ILE A 44 10.06 16.71 5.36
CA ILE A 44 8.61 16.69 5.31
C ILE A 44 8.07 16.43 6.71
N VAL A 45 7.17 17.31 7.17
CA VAL A 45 6.45 17.13 8.43
C VAL A 45 5.16 16.37 8.14
N PRO A 46 4.95 15.17 8.72
CA PRO A 46 3.70 14.43 8.51
C PRO A 46 2.53 15.10 9.26
N ASN A 47 1.31 14.77 8.83
CA ASN A 47 0.09 15.15 9.55
C ASN A 47 -0.17 14.24 10.76
N LEU A 48 0.35 13.02 10.72
CA LEU A 48 0.14 12.00 11.74
C LEU A 48 1.32 11.03 11.79
N VAL A 49 1.69 10.61 12.99
CA VAL A 49 2.60 9.48 13.23
C VAL A 49 1.81 8.33 13.85
N VAL A 50 2.01 7.10 13.38
CA VAL A 50 1.32 5.90 13.83
C VAL A 50 2.34 4.79 14.03
N GLY A 51 2.37 4.15 15.20
CA GLY A 51 3.29 3.04 15.46
C GLY A 51 3.13 2.50 16.89
N ASP A 52 3.79 1.39 17.17
CA ASP A 52 3.90 0.84 18.53
C ASP A 52 5.13 1.35 19.29
N PHE A 53 6.02 2.03 18.58
CA PHE A 53 7.24 2.68 19.10
C PHE A 53 8.11 1.76 19.97
N ASP A 54 8.07 0.44 19.74
CA ASP A 54 8.88 -0.54 20.46
C ASP A 54 10.39 -0.35 20.22
N SER A 55 10.75 0.24 19.09
CA SER A 55 12.10 0.61 18.67
C SER A 55 12.48 2.06 18.97
N MET A 56 11.56 2.89 19.51
CA MET A 56 11.78 4.29 19.87
C MET A 56 11.39 4.51 21.33
N GLU A 57 12.25 5.22 22.11
CA GLU A 57 11.89 5.65 23.47
C GLU A 57 10.82 6.76 23.40
N VAL A 58 9.55 6.39 23.42
CA VAL A 58 8.44 7.33 23.62
C VAL A 58 7.98 7.25 25.08
N GLU A 59 8.00 8.38 25.79
CA GLU A 59 7.68 8.44 27.21
C GLU A 59 6.26 7.91 27.47
N GLY A 60 6.14 6.85 28.26
CA GLY A 60 4.87 6.24 28.66
C GLY A 60 4.43 5.02 27.84
N VAL A 61 5.16 4.61 26.79
CA VAL A 61 4.85 3.39 26.02
C VAL A 61 5.69 2.22 26.57
N LYS A 62 5.03 1.16 27.02
CA LYS A 62 5.68 -0.09 27.47
C LYS A 62 5.46 -1.17 26.41
N GLY A 63 6.54 -1.66 25.80
CA GLY A 63 6.49 -2.83 24.92
C GLY A 63 6.02 -4.10 25.65
N VAL A 64 5.32 -4.97 24.95
CA VAL A 64 4.90 -6.29 25.48
C VAL A 64 6.01 -7.30 25.22
N THR A 65 6.49 -7.91 26.31
CA THR A 65 7.51 -8.97 26.24
C THR A 65 6.90 -10.30 26.67
N GLY A 66 6.91 -11.28 25.78
CA GLY A 66 6.48 -12.66 26.05
C GLY A 66 5.37 -13.15 25.14
N PRO A 67 5.00 -14.46 25.23
CA PRO A 67 3.96 -15.03 24.38
C PRO A 67 2.58 -14.52 24.78
N VAL A 68 1.84 -14.01 23.81
CA VAL A 68 0.42 -13.63 23.94
C VAL A 68 -0.43 -14.85 23.57
N LYS A 69 -1.34 -15.25 24.48
CA LYS A 69 -2.23 -16.40 24.29
C LYS A 69 -3.64 -15.90 23.94
N ASP A 70 -4.37 -16.74 23.22
CA ASP A 70 -5.80 -16.57 22.94
C ASP A 70 -6.16 -15.25 22.22
N LEU A 71 -5.24 -14.78 21.33
CA LEU A 71 -5.52 -13.65 20.48
C LEU A 71 -6.50 -14.07 19.37
N ASP A 72 -7.71 -13.56 19.40
CA ASP A 72 -8.64 -13.72 18.29
C ASP A 72 -8.35 -12.67 17.21
N ILE A 73 -7.24 -12.91 16.48
CA ILE A 73 -6.76 -12.02 15.42
C ILE A 73 -7.73 -11.88 14.23
N PHE A 74 -8.80 -12.68 14.19
CA PHE A 74 -9.77 -12.67 13.09
C PHE A 74 -11.11 -12.05 13.46
N ALA A 75 -11.44 -11.94 14.76
CA ALA A 75 -12.75 -11.45 15.22
C ALA A 75 -13.00 -9.98 14.88
N ASP A 76 -11.96 -9.16 14.74
CA ASP A 76 -12.07 -7.70 14.57
C ASP A 76 -11.55 -7.20 13.22
N ALA A 77 -11.15 -8.10 12.31
CA ALA A 77 -10.65 -7.70 10.97
C ALA A 77 -11.67 -6.86 10.17
N GLU A 78 -12.97 -7.00 10.47
CA GLU A 78 -14.03 -6.21 9.84
C GLU A 78 -14.39 -4.92 10.61
N LYS A 79 -13.94 -4.79 11.88
CA LYS A 79 -14.30 -3.65 12.74
C LYS A 79 -13.13 -2.68 12.86
N ALA A 80 -13.18 -1.58 12.14
CA ALA A 80 -12.26 -0.45 12.29
C ALA A 80 -12.44 0.31 13.63
N GLU A 81 -13.27 -0.17 14.54
CA GLU A 81 -13.58 0.52 15.80
C GLU A 81 -12.37 0.74 16.72
N TYR A 82 -11.35 -0.15 16.65
CA TYR A 82 -10.16 0.00 17.50
C TYR A 82 -9.35 1.27 17.20
N ILE A 83 -9.40 1.79 15.97
CA ILE A 83 -8.67 3.01 15.57
C ILE A 83 -9.12 4.23 16.37
N HIS A 84 -10.38 4.25 16.81
CA HIS A 84 -10.92 5.33 17.65
C HIS A 84 -10.40 5.30 19.08
N HIS A 85 -9.87 4.17 19.55
CA HIS A 85 -9.36 3.97 20.90
C HIS A 85 -7.84 4.07 21.04
N LEU A 86 -7.12 4.41 19.94
CA LEU A 86 -5.67 4.57 19.98
C LEU A 86 -5.28 5.70 20.93
N GLN A 87 -4.29 5.43 21.78
CA GLN A 87 -3.72 6.45 22.65
C GLN A 87 -3.12 7.57 21.80
N ARG A 88 -3.45 8.82 22.11
CA ARG A 88 -2.94 10.00 21.43
C ARG A 88 -1.84 10.64 22.25
N THR A 89 -0.76 11.00 21.59
CA THR A 89 0.37 11.74 22.14
C THR A 89 0.93 12.67 21.06
N GLU A 90 2.07 13.29 21.30
CA GLU A 90 2.77 14.13 20.32
C GLU A 90 4.25 13.72 20.23
N LEU A 91 4.78 13.71 19.02
CA LEU A 91 6.20 13.55 18.72
C LEU A 91 6.67 14.75 17.90
N ASP A 92 7.64 15.50 18.44
CA ASP A 92 8.15 16.75 17.81
C ASP A 92 7.03 17.74 17.42
N GLY A 93 5.92 17.80 18.19
CA GLY A 93 4.75 18.63 17.90
C GLY A 93 3.78 18.08 16.86
N VAL A 94 3.95 16.82 16.42
CA VAL A 94 3.07 16.14 15.48
C VAL A 94 2.12 15.20 16.24
N GLU A 95 0.82 15.21 15.89
CA GLU A 95 -0.15 14.24 16.44
C GLU A 95 0.36 12.81 16.22
N THR A 96 0.36 12.03 17.28
CA THR A 96 0.87 10.67 17.28
C THR A 96 -0.20 9.73 17.85
N ARG A 97 -0.44 8.62 17.16
CA ARG A 97 -1.33 7.55 17.62
C ARG A 97 -0.52 6.30 17.91
N VAL A 98 -0.57 5.91 19.19
CA VAL A 98 0.12 4.71 19.65
C VAL A 98 -0.78 3.51 19.42
N ILE A 99 -0.28 2.54 18.64
CA ILE A 99 -0.96 1.28 18.38
C ILE A 99 -0.49 0.27 19.41
N ASP A 100 -1.41 -0.52 19.98
CA ASP A 100 -1.05 -1.62 20.85
C ASP A 100 -0.18 -2.64 20.08
N PRO A 101 1.00 -3.03 20.60
CA PRO A 101 1.82 -4.09 20.00
C PRO A 101 1.07 -5.42 19.82
N ILE A 102 0.04 -5.66 20.64
CA ILE A 102 -0.88 -6.81 20.54
C ILE A 102 -2.06 -6.43 19.66
N LYS A 103 -1.79 -6.03 18.42
CA LYS A 103 -2.82 -5.58 17.47
C LYS A 103 -3.06 -6.60 16.35
N ASN A 104 -4.21 -6.50 15.75
CA ASN A 104 -4.58 -7.35 14.61
C ASN A 104 -4.04 -6.84 13.28
N ASP A 105 -3.79 -5.52 13.15
CA ASP A 105 -3.33 -4.91 11.90
C ASP A 105 -1.82 -4.56 11.93
N PRO A 106 -1.07 -4.85 10.85
CA PRO A 106 0.23 -4.24 10.61
C PRO A 106 0.13 -2.71 10.51
N ASP A 107 1.20 -1.98 10.88
CA ASP A 107 1.20 -0.51 10.93
C ASP A 107 0.74 0.14 9.62
N MET A 108 1.18 -0.40 8.48
CA MET A 108 0.77 0.09 7.17
C MET A 108 -0.75 -0.03 6.95
N LEU A 109 -1.36 -1.16 7.32
CA LEU A 109 -2.80 -1.35 7.20
C LEU A 109 -3.57 -0.43 8.15
N ALA A 110 -3.08 -0.25 9.38
CA ALA A 110 -3.66 0.69 10.33
C ALA A 110 -3.66 2.13 9.78
N CYS A 111 -2.54 2.57 9.19
CA CYS A 111 -2.45 3.88 8.53
C CYS A 111 -3.44 4.00 7.35
N VAL A 112 -3.58 2.94 6.54
CA VAL A 112 -4.56 2.89 5.44
C VAL A 112 -5.98 3.05 5.98
N ARG A 113 -6.37 2.33 7.04
CA ARG A 113 -7.70 2.45 7.65
C ARG A 113 -7.95 3.87 8.16
N ILE A 114 -6.97 4.49 8.83
CA ILE A 114 -7.07 5.89 9.26
C ILE A 114 -7.31 6.82 8.06
N GLY A 115 -6.56 6.65 6.97
CA GLY A 115 -6.76 7.42 5.75
C GLY A 115 -8.15 7.23 5.13
N MET A 116 -8.68 5.99 5.17
CA MET A 116 -10.05 5.69 4.71
C MET A 116 -11.11 6.41 5.55
N GLU A 117 -10.96 6.41 6.89
CA GLU A 117 -11.85 7.14 7.79
C GLU A 117 -11.82 8.65 7.55
N GLN A 118 -10.64 9.19 7.20
CA GLN A 118 -10.49 10.59 6.79
C GLN A 118 -11.12 10.89 5.44
N GLY A 119 -11.61 9.87 4.70
CA GLY A 119 -12.31 10.00 3.43
C GLY A 119 -11.41 9.99 2.19
N TYR A 120 -10.13 9.63 2.34
CA TYR A 120 -9.22 9.44 1.20
C TYR A 120 -9.56 8.16 0.43
N ARG A 121 -9.28 8.17 -0.87
CA ARG A 121 -9.53 7.03 -1.78
C ARG A 121 -8.31 6.68 -2.63
N SER A 122 -7.26 7.48 -2.58
CA SER A 122 -5.98 7.25 -3.27
C SER A 122 -4.88 7.14 -2.23
N PHE A 123 -4.20 6.00 -2.17
CA PHE A 123 -3.20 5.65 -1.16
C PHE A 123 -1.84 5.42 -1.81
N HIS A 124 -0.82 6.09 -1.31
CA HIS A 124 0.54 6.04 -1.81
C HIS A 124 1.47 5.52 -0.70
N LEU A 125 1.90 4.27 -0.84
CA LEU A 125 2.72 3.56 0.13
C LEU A 125 4.19 3.67 -0.28
N ILE A 126 5.02 4.25 0.57
CA ILE A 126 6.45 4.49 0.36
C ILE A 126 7.20 3.83 1.52
N GLY A 127 8.37 3.20 1.24
CA GLY A 127 9.08 2.43 2.27
C GLY A 127 8.28 1.21 2.76
N GLY A 128 7.44 0.64 1.89
CA GLY A 128 6.64 -0.55 2.18
C GLY A 128 7.28 -1.86 1.71
N THR A 129 8.47 -1.81 1.11
CA THR A 129 9.28 -2.97 0.73
C THR A 129 10.59 -2.95 1.49
N GLY A 130 11.33 -4.07 1.52
CA GLY A 130 12.65 -4.10 2.16
C GLY A 130 13.06 -5.48 2.63
N LYS A 131 13.97 -5.52 3.61
CA LYS A 131 14.59 -6.75 4.13
C LYS A 131 13.59 -7.76 4.70
N ARG A 132 12.48 -7.28 5.26
CA ARG A 132 11.38 -8.09 5.80
C ARG A 132 10.43 -8.47 4.65
N ILE A 133 10.61 -9.66 4.07
CA ILE A 133 9.77 -10.19 2.97
C ILE A 133 8.31 -10.31 3.40
N ASP A 134 8.05 -10.73 4.64
CA ASP A 134 6.71 -10.83 5.22
C ASP A 134 5.96 -9.50 5.20
N HIS A 135 6.61 -8.39 5.59
CA HIS A 135 6.03 -7.04 5.49
C HIS A 135 5.80 -6.62 4.04
N SER A 136 6.73 -6.95 3.13
CA SER A 136 6.53 -6.66 1.69
C SER A 136 5.32 -7.39 1.14
N ILE A 137 5.13 -8.68 1.47
CA ILE A 137 3.96 -9.46 1.06
C ILE A 137 2.68 -8.86 1.67
N ALA A 138 2.69 -8.54 2.96
CA ALA A 138 1.55 -7.92 3.63
C ALA A 138 1.14 -6.60 2.94
N ASN A 139 2.10 -5.77 2.53
CA ASN A 139 1.82 -4.52 1.82
C ASN A 139 1.25 -4.74 0.41
N LEU A 140 1.64 -5.82 -0.29
CA LEU A 140 0.99 -6.23 -1.53
C LEU A 140 -0.48 -6.65 -1.28
N GLN A 141 -0.76 -7.36 -0.17
CA GLN A 141 -2.12 -7.70 0.23
C GLN A 141 -2.95 -6.46 0.57
N VAL A 142 -2.35 -5.43 1.20
CA VAL A 142 -3.00 -4.12 1.44
C VAL A 142 -3.44 -3.46 0.14
N LEU A 143 -2.66 -3.55 -0.95
CA LEU A 143 -3.10 -3.06 -2.26
C LEU A 143 -4.35 -3.81 -2.74
N GLY A 144 -4.38 -5.13 -2.56
CA GLY A 144 -5.55 -5.96 -2.89
C GLY A 144 -6.78 -5.58 -2.06
N PHE A 145 -6.60 -5.35 -0.77
CA PHE A 145 -7.66 -4.85 0.12
C PHE A 145 -8.23 -3.51 -0.38
N LEU A 146 -7.37 -2.55 -0.73
CA LEU A 146 -7.80 -1.26 -1.28
C LEU A 146 -8.61 -1.42 -2.58
N ALA A 147 -8.13 -2.28 -3.50
CA ALA A 147 -8.84 -2.56 -4.75
C ALA A 147 -10.22 -3.20 -4.50
N GLN A 148 -10.36 -4.10 -3.51
CA GLN A 148 -11.64 -4.69 -3.10
C GLN A 148 -12.62 -3.64 -2.55
N GLN A 149 -12.10 -2.59 -1.90
CA GLN A 149 -12.90 -1.46 -1.42
C GLN A 149 -13.20 -0.41 -2.52
N GLY A 150 -12.81 -0.67 -3.77
CA GLY A 150 -12.94 0.27 -4.89
C GLY A 150 -12.08 1.52 -4.70
N MET A 151 -10.91 1.36 -4.08
CA MET A 151 -9.92 2.40 -3.83
C MET A 151 -8.64 2.13 -4.62
N HIS A 152 -7.80 3.15 -4.78
CA HIS A 152 -6.55 3.04 -5.52
C HIS A 152 -5.37 3.03 -4.55
N GLY A 153 -4.56 1.97 -4.61
CA GLY A 153 -3.32 1.82 -3.87
C GLY A 153 -2.11 1.74 -4.79
N TYR A 154 -1.02 2.42 -4.40
CA TYR A 154 0.25 2.46 -5.11
C TYR A 154 1.38 2.19 -4.13
N LEU A 155 2.22 1.20 -4.39
CA LEU A 155 3.41 0.89 -3.60
C LEU A 155 4.64 1.19 -4.43
N TYR A 156 5.48 2.10 -3.92
CA TYR A 156 6.66 2.61 -4.61
C TYR A 156 7.91 1.84 -4.21
N GLY A 157 8.51 1.15 -5.18
CA GLY A 157 9.87 0.63 -5.11
C GLY A 157 10.87 1.60 -5.74
N GLU A 158 12.14 1.21 -5.81
CA GLU A 158 13.20 2.05 -6.38
C GLU A 158 12.94 2.39 -7.85
N TYR A 159 12.62 1.41 -8.68
CA TYR A 159 12.38 1.53 -10.12
C TYR A 159 10.98 1.12 -10.52
N GLN A 160 10.28 0.40 -9.67
CA GLN A 160 8.99 -0.22 -9.98
C GLN A 160 7.88 0.36 -9.12
N LEU A 161 6.72 0.51 -9.72
CA LEU A 161 5.47 0.84 -9.08
C LEU A 161 4.55 -0.38 -9.09
N VAL A 162 3.95 -0.66 -7.96
CA VAL A 162 2.98 -1.74 -7.82
C VAL A 162 1.61 -1.16 -7.50
N ARG A 163 0.59 -1.64 -8.20
CA ARG A 163 -0.82 -1.34 -7.87
C ARG A 163 -1.68 -2.58 -8.03
N ALA A 164 -2.78 -2.65 -7.30
CA ALA A 164 -3.80 -3.66 -7.56
C ALA A 164 -4.99 -3.05 -8.32
N ILE A 165 -5.58 -3.85 -9.19
CA ILE A 165 -6.84 -3.55 -9.89
C ILE A 165 -7.84 -4.69 -9.69
N ARG A 166 -9.13 -4.36 -9.62
CA ARG A 166 -10.19 -5.37 -9.47
C ARG A 166 -11.35 -5.06 -10.41
N ASN A 167 -11.66 -6.02 -11.31
CA ASN A 167 -12.79 -5.95 -12.24
C ASN A 167 -12.81 -4.62 -13.04
N GLU A 168 -11.65 -4.15 -13.45
CA GLU A 168 -11.48 -2.87 -14.15
C GLU A 168 -10.41 -2.95 -15.23
N SER A 169 -10.22 -1.88 -15.98
CA SER A 169 -9.13 -1.71 -16.93
C SER A 169 -8.27 -0.50 -16.59
N VAL A 170 -6.99 -0.58 -16.98
CA VAL A 170 -5.99 0.47 -16.85
C VAL A 170 -5.30 0.69 -18.17
N CYS A 171 -5.27 1.96 -18.59
CA CYS A 171 -4.53 2.41 -19.77
C CYS A 171 -3.20 3.05 -19.36
N PHE A 172 -2.17 2.81 -20.16
CA PHE A 172 -0.85 3.39 -20.03
C PHE A 172 -0.53 4.21 -21.28
N PRO A 173 0.02 5.42 -21.12
CA PRO A 173 0.41 6.25 -22.27
C PRO A 173 1.59 5.63 -23.03
N LYS A 174 1.72 6.00 -24.29
CA LYS A 174 2.77 5.48 -25.19
C LYS A 174 4.20 5.80 -24.75
N GLU A 175 4.38 6.77 -23.86
CA GLU A 175 5.67 7.19 -23.31
C GLU A 175 6.21 6.20 -22.27
N MET A 176 5.38 5.26 -21.78
CA MET A 176 5.81 4.22 -20.85
C MET A 176 6.83 3.30 -21.51
N GLN A 177 7.84 2.94 -20.73
CA GLN A 177 8.96 2.09 -21.14
C GLN A 177 9.28 1.06 -20.06
N GLY A 178 10.07 0.05 -20.40
CA GLY A 178 10.53 -0.96 -19.47
C GLY A 178 9.56 -2.13 -19.33
N TYR A 179 9.67 -2.80 -18.20
CA TYR A 179 8.94 -4.04 -17.95
C TYR A 179 7.55 -3.78 -17.37
N PHE A 180 6.66 -4.72 -17.68
CA PHE A 180 5.31 -4.80 -17.13
C PHE A 180 5.02 -6.26 -16.71
N SER A 181 4.38 -6.44 -15.57
CA SER A 181 3.94 -7.75 -15.10
C SER A 181 2.54 -7.66 -14.50
N ALA A 182 1.73 -8.68 -14.76
CA ALA A 182 0.42 -8.85 -14.16
C ALA A 182 0.33 -10.21 -13.45
N LEU A 183 0.11 -10.20 -12.14
CA LEU A 183 0.00 -11.40 -11.32
C LEU A 183 -1.38 -11.48 -10.68
N SER A 184 -1.96 -12.68 -10.64
CA SER A 184 -3.21 -12.88 -9.92
C SER A 184 -2.99 -12.79 -8.41
N LEU A 185 -3.73 -11.93 -7.74
CA LEU A 185 -3.82 -11.86 -6.27
C LEU A 185 -5.03 -12.65 -5.74
N SER A 186 -6.04 -12.89 -6.58
CA SER A 186 -7.12 -13.86 -6.36
C SER A 186 -6.64 -15.26 -6.72
N ASP A 187 -7.34 -16.31 -6.30
CA ASP A 187 -7.04 -17.69 -6.71
C ASP A 187 -6.99 -17.77 -8.24
N GLU A 188 -7.97 -17.16 -8.89
CA GLU A 188 -8.05 -17.00 -10.33
C GLU A 188 -8.50 -15.57 -10.68
N CYS A 189 -7.97 -15.05 -11.80
CA CYS A 189 -8.42 -13.85 -12.47
C CYS A 189 -8.88 -14.19 -13.88
N HIS A 190 -10.17 -14.01 -14.16
CA HIS A 190 -10.77 -14.36 -15.43
C HIS A 190 -10.89 -13.17 -16.38
N GLY A 191 -10.82 -13.47 -17.67
CA GLY A 191 -11.02 -12.46 -18.71
C GLY A 191 -9.90 -11.42 -18.76
N VAL A 192 -8.68 -11.82 -18.44
CA VAL A 192 -7.52 -10.97 -18.49
C VAL A 192 -7.15 -10.71 -19.95
N THR A 193 -7.02 -9.43 -20.30
CA THR A 193 -6.66 -9.01 -21.65
C THR A 193 -5.57 -7.94 -21.57
N GLU A 194 -4.47 -8.14 -22.30
CA GLU A 194 -3.35 -7.19 -22.45
C GLU A 194 -3.22 -6.79 -23.91
N ARG A 195 -3.20 -5.48 -24.17
CA ARG A 195 -3.06 -4.89 -25.51
C ARG A 195 -1.99 -3.80 -25.48
N GLY A 196 -1.31 -3.61 -26.62
CA GLY A 196 -0.27 -2.58 -26.74
C GLY A 196 1.02 -2.90 -26.00
N PHE A 197 1.18 -4.11 -25.48
CA PHE A 197 2.41 -4.66 -24.94
C PHE A 197 3.09 -5.56 -25.98
N LYS A 198 4.33 -5.97 -25.69
CA LYS A 198 5.09 -6.90 -26.53
C LYS A 198 4.39 -8.25 -26.70
N TYR A 199 3.85 -8.78 -25.61
CA TYR A 199 3.05 -10.01 -25.60
C TYR A 199 1.59 -9.64 -25.38
N ILE A 200 0.74 -10.03 -26.34
CA ILE A 200 -0.70 -9.74 -26.31
C ILE A 200 -1.44 -11.01 -25.86
N VAL A 201 -2.33 -10.86 -24.91
CA VAL A 201 -3.23 -11.93 -24.48
C VAL A 201 -4.67 -11.45 -24.52
N THR A 202 -5.60 -12.36 -24.79
CA THR A 202 -7.02 -12.02 -24.89
C THR A 202 -7.85 -13.04 -24.14
N ASP A 203 -8.60 -12.56 -23.16
CA ASP A 203 -9.60 -13.34 -22.39
C ASP A 203 -9.02 -14.60 -21.73
N VAL A 204 -7.79 -14.49 -21.18
CA VAL A 204 -7.12 -15.59 -20.49
C VAL A 204 -7.45 -15.61 -19.00
N THR A 205 -7.19 -16.75 -18.35
CA THR A 205 -7.23 -16.88 -16.88
C THR A 205 -5.81 -16.89 -16.33
N LEU A 206 -5.54 -16.04 -15.33
CA LEU A 206 -4.31 -16.07 -14.54
C LEU A 206 -4.62 -16.64 -13.15
N CYS A 207 -3.74 -17.52 -12.66
CA CYS A 207 -3.85 -18.14 -11.33
C CYS A 207 -2.73 -17.66 -10.42
N ASN A 208 -2.99 -17.53 -9.12
CA ASN A 208 -1.97 -17.10 -8.13
C ASN A 208 -0.84 -18.12 -7.93
N THR A 209 -1.07 -19.38 -8.31
CA THR A 209 -0.06 -20.47 -8.23
C THR A 209 0.80 -20.62 -9.49
N MET A 210 0.48 -19.87 -10.57
CA MET A 210 1.19 -19.95 -11.85
C MET A 210 1.59 -18.54 -12.31
N PRO A 211 2.85 -18.13 -12.09
CA PRO A 211 3.30 -16.76 -12.38
C PRO A 211 3.61 -16.57 -13.88
N THR A 212 2.61 -16.75 -14.74
CA THR A 212 2.77 -16.67 -16.21
C THR A 212 2.70 -15.25 -16.77
N GLY A 213 2.24 -14.27 -15.99
CA GLY A 213 2.10 -12.86 -16.40
C GLY A 213 3.34 -11.99 -16.14
N LEU A 214 4.53 -12.58 -16.07
CA LEU A 214 5.77 -11.86 -15.81
C LEU A 214 6.46 -11.37 -17.09
N SER A 215 7.16 -10.22 -16.97
CA SER A 215 8.13 -9.74 -17.94
C SER A 215 7.55 -9.45 -19.33
N ASN A 216 6.34 -8.93 -19.40
CA ASN A 216 5.87 -8.22 -20.58
C ASN A 216 6.62 -6.87 -20.70
N GLU A 217 6.54 -6.18 -21.82
CA GLU A 217 7.28 -4.94 -22.08
C GLU A 217 6.36 -3.90 -22.75
N PHE A 218 6.56 -2.63 -22.39
CA PHE A 218 6.01 -1.51 -23.14
C PHE A 218 6.77 -1.35 -24.46
N VAL A 219 6.04 -1.13 -25.55
CA VAL A 219 6.62 -1.10 -26.92
C VAL A 219 6.42 0.25 -27.62
N GLY A 220 6.22 1.33 -26.85
CA GLY A 220 6.08 2.70 -27.40
C GLY A 220 4.71 2.97 -28.03
N THR A 221 3.70 2.18 -27.67
CA THR A 221 2.29 2.40 -28.05
C THR A 221 1.46 2.56 -26.79
N GLU A 222 0.24 3.09 -26.90
CA GLU A 222 -0.72 3.01 -25.80
C GLU A 222 -0.97 1.55 -25.44
N ALA A 223 -0.93 1.23 -24.14
CA ALA A 223 -1.13 -0.12 -23.63
C ALA A 223 -2.32 -0.16 -22.68
N GLU A 224 -3.01 -1.29 -22.67
CA GLU A 224 -4.17 -1.53 -21.80
C GLU A 224 -4.08 -2.92 -21.19
N ILE A 225 -4.36 -3.01 -19.90
CA ILE A 225 -4.70 -4.25 -19.21
C ILE A 225 -6.09 -4.18 -18.65
N SER A 226 -6.85 -5.26 -18.75
CA SER A 226 -8.16 -5.40 -18.14
C SER A 226 -8.36 -6.76 -17.50
N VAL A 227 -9.21 -6.82 -16.48
CA VAL A 227 -9.66 -8.05 -15.83
C VAL A 227 -11.17 -7.98 -15.62
N LYS A 228 -11.90 -9.04 -16.04
CA LYS A 228 -13.36 -9.09 -15.90
C LYS A 228 -13.78 -9.51 -14.50
N ASP A 229 -13.09 -10.49 -13.93
CA ASP A 229 -13.34 -10.98 -12.58
C ASP A 229 -12.04 -11.38 -11.89
N GLY A 230 -11.82 -10.85 -10.69
CA GLY A 230 -10.64 -11.06 -9.87
C GLY A 230 -9.84 -9.81 -9.61
N THR A 231 -8.77 -9.97 -8.84
CA THR A 231 -7.84 -8.90 -8.46
C THR A 231 -6.46 -9.19 -9.03
N LEU A 232 -5.96 -8.33 -9.90
CA LEU A 232 -4.61 -8.37 -10.44
C LEU A 232 -3.70 -7.43 -9.68
N LEU A 233 -2.47 -7.87 -9.48
CA LEU A 233 -1.34 -7.05 -9.07
C LEU A 233 -0.55 -6.67 -10.33
N LEU A 234 -0.45 -5.38 -10.60
CA LEU A 234 0.31 -4.82 -11.71
C LEU A 234 1.63 -4.28 -11.19
N ILE A 235 2.74 -4.69 -11.79
CA ILE A 235 4.10 -4.27 -11.44
C ILE A 235 4.73 -3.72 -12.71
N TYR A 236 5.19 -2.48 -12.69
CA TYR A 236 5.75 -1.85 -13.87
C TYR A 236 6.81 -0.81 -13.53
N ASP A 237 7.72 -0.60 -14.48
CA ASP A 237 8.75 0.43 -14.35
C ASP A 237 8.09 1.81 -14.48
N TRP A 238 8.48 2.76 -13.60
CA TRP A 238 7.85 4.07 -13.52
C TRP A 238 8.85 5.23 -13.58
N LYS A 239 10.16 4.89 -13.64
CA LYS A 239 11.28 5.82 -13.82
C LYS A 239 12.01 5.52 -15.10
#